data_495b44262c3ae8e2c2b7c839c9b39ec9
#
_entry.id   495b44262c3ae8e2c2b7c839c9b39ec9
#
_cell.length_a   1.000
_cell.length_b   1.000
_cell.length_c   1.000
_cell.angle_alpha   90.00
_cell.angle_beta   90.00
_cell.angle_gamma   90.00
#
_symmetry.space_group_name_H-M   'P 1'
#
loop_
_entity.id
_entity.type
_entity.pdbx_description
1 polymer ?
#
loop_
_entity_poly.entity_id
_entity_poly.type
_entity_poly.pdbx_seq_one_letter_code
_entity_poly.pdbx_strand_id
1 'polypeptide(L)'
;MLVDPITRSDLSIFHAEEKFSVFNRLNFTRTDGGREELRQLFERPLSDRLQIEQRQQFLSHLSGVLDQWPNRISNGTLHVVEKWLEYPLDPIAENTASLSNLLYRWLHPADYSMIRYSLPHLIDLVQGCNQILGLLQSFRSEHPLQPELLRMERVLKKSELKQLVSADRSTRTSLLTSLQWARITRYAAKESLHELLNLYYLMDAWYSMARATQELKLTFPIFRETETPYFQANQLTHIQLEEPVGYDLQLNQQHRLLFLTGANMAGKSTLIKSIGIAVYLAHLGMG
;
A
#
# COMPACT_ATOMS: atom_id res chain seq x y z
N MET A 1 -7.32 19.16 0.99
CA MET A 1 -7.25 20.15 -0.12
C MET A 1 -8.21 19.73 -1.22
N LEU A 2 -9.00 20.68 -1.75
CA LEU A 2 -9.82 20.40 -2.94
C LEU A 2 -8.98 20.73 -4.18
N VAL A 3 -8.85 19.76 -5.08
CA VAL A 3 -8.18 19.92 -6.36
C VAL A 3 -9.18 19.58 -7.45
N ASP A 4 -9.43 20.54 -8.34
CA ASP A 4 -10.37 20.36 -9.43
C ASP A 4 -9.85 19.37 -10.49
N PRO A 5 -10.74 18.75 -11.29
CA PRO A 5 -10.34 17.78 -12.30
C PRO A 5 -9.39 18.33 -13.37
N ILE A 6 -9.53 19.63 -13.72
CA ILE A 6 -8.69 20.27 -14.75
C ILE A 6 -7.25 20.35 -14.24
N THR A 7 -7.06 20.89 -13.03
CA THR A 7 -5.73 20.96 -12.39
C THR A 7 -5.09 19.57 -12.29
N ARG A 8 -5.84 18.51 -11.90
CA ARG A 8 -5.31 17.15 -11.87
C ARG A 8 -4.88 16.64 -13.25
N SER A 9 -5.63 16.99 -14.28
CA SER A 9 -5.32 16.67 -15.68
C SER A 9 -4.09 17.41 -16.15
N ASP A 10 -4.02 18.73 -15.92
CA ASP A 10 -2.89 19.59 -16.33
C ASP A 10 -1.57 19.15 -15.68
N LEU A 11 -1.62 18.75 -14.42
CA LEU A 11 -0.47 18.18 -13.70
C LEU A 11 -0.17 16.73 -14.08
N SER A 12 -1.01 16.11 -14.92
CA SER A 12 -0.87 14.71 -15.32
C SER A 12 -0.80 13.75 -14.11
N ILE A 13 -1.54 14.03 -13.04
CA ILE A 13 -1.53 13.18 -11.83
C ILE A 13 -1.97 11.76 -12.21
N PHE A 14 -3.09 11.62 -12.95
CA PHE A 14 -3.60 10.36 -13.47
C PHE A 14 -3.70 10.44 -14.99
N HIS A 15 -2.59 10.29 -15.70
CA HIS A 15 -2.60 10.30 -17.16
C HIS A 15 -2.97 8.92 -17.70
N ALA A 16 -3.70 8.89 -18.84
CA ALA A 16 -4.12 7.64 -19.48
C ALA A 16 -2.93 6.79 -19.94
N GLU A 17 -1.88 7.43 -20.49
CA GLU A 17 -0.62 6.77 -20.76
C GLU A 17 0.25 6.78 -19.49
N GLU A 18 0.57 5.59 -19.00
CA GLU A 18 1.29 5.39 -17.73
C GLU A 18 2.62 6.15 -17.65
N LYS A 19 3.37 6.22 -18.75
CA LYS A 19 4.66 6.93 -18.80
C LYS A 19 4.56 8.44 -18.51
N PHE A 20 3.38 9.04 -18.68
CA PHE A 20 3.13 10.46 -18.41
C PHE A 20 2.39 10.69 -17.09
N SER A 21 2.06 9.64 -16.35
CA SER A 21 1.33 9.73 -15.09
C SER A 21 2.29 9.91 -13.90
N VAL A 22 2.09 10.99 -13.13
CA VAL A 22 2.79 11.21 -11.85
C VAL A 22 2.49 10.06 -10.88
N PHE A 23 1.22 9.65 -10.80
CA PHE A 23 0.80 8.51 -9.98
C PHE A 23 1.60 7.25 -10.35
N ASN A 24 1.71 6.94 -11.63
CA ASN A 24 2.41 5.72 -12.06
C ASN A 24 3.92 5.79 -11.75
N ARG A 25 4.54 6.98 -11.86
CA ARG A 25 5.94 7.20 -11.48
C ARG A 25 6.21 6.95 -10.00
N LEU A 26 5.20 7.16 -9.16
CA LEU A 26 5.25 7.00 -7.69
C LEU A 26 4.67 5.67 -7.23
N ASN A 27 4.18 4.84 -8.16
CA ASN A 27 3.58 3.55 -7.83
C ASN A 27 4.64 2.45 -7.71
N PHE A 28 4.94 2.06 -6.49
CA PHE A 28 5.80 0.93 -6.11
C PHE A 28 5.01 -0.16 -5.39
N THR A 29 3.68 -0.18 -5.54
CA THR A 29 2.85 -1.25 -4.95
C THR A 29 3.20 -2.60 -5.56
N ARG A 30 3.05 -3.64 -4.77
CA ARG A 30 3.34 -5.03 -5.15
C ARG A 30 2.09 -5.78 -5.59
N THR A 31 0.91 -5.15 -5.41
CA THR A 31 -0.38 -5.78 -5.63
C THR A 31 -1.36 -4.81 -6.29
N ASP A 32 -2.33 -5.37 -7.02
CA ASP A 32 -3.37 -4.57 -7.69
C ASP A 32 -4.28 -3.87 -6.68
N GLY A 33 -4.65 -4.55 -5.58
CA GLY A 33 -5.41 -3.92 -4.51
C GLY A 33 -4.65 -2.81 -3.80
N GLY A 34 -3.33 -2.98 -3.61
CA GLY A 34 -2.47 -1.91 -3.08
C GLY A 34 -2.39 -0.71 -4.02
N ARG A 35 -2.36 -0.93 -5.34
CA ARG A 35 -2.41 0.15 -6.35
C ARG A 35 -3.72 0.93 -6.26
N GLU A 36 -4.84 0.26 -6.06
CA GLU A 36 -6.13 0.93 -5.90
C GLU A 36 -6.19 1.75 -4.60
N GLU A 37 -5.71 1.21 -3.48
CA GLU A 37 -5.61 1.95 -2.23
C GLU A 37 -4.67 3.17 -2.35
N LEU A 38 -3.53 3.02 -3.03
CA LEU A 38 -2.63 4.13 -3.32
C LEU A 38 -3.35 5.22 -4.14
N ARG A 39 -4.14 4.82 -5.15
CA ARG A 39 -4.93 5.74 -5.96
C ARG A 39 -5.91 6.55 -5.11
N GLN A 40 -6.61 5.89 -4.19
CA GLN A 40 -7.54 6.57 -3.27
C GLN A 40 -6.81 7.58 -2.37
N LEU A 41 -5.60 7.25 -1.89
CA LEU A 41 -4.77 8.20 -1.14
C LEU A 41 -4.39 9.42 -1.97
N PHE A 42 -4.03 9.22 -3.24
CA PHE A 42 -3.71 10.30 -4.17
C PHE A 42 -4.93 11.16 -4.49
N GLU A 43 -6.12 10.60 -4.60
CA GLU A 43 -7.35 11.35 -4.87
C GLU A 43 -7.79 12.27 -3.71
N ARG A 44 -7.25 12.05 -2.51
CA ARG A 44 -7.62 12.75 -1.27
C ARG A 44 -6.42 13.44 -0.60
N PRO A 45 -5.83 14.46 -1.25
CA PRO A 45 -4.76 15.23 -0.62
C PRO A 45 -5.26 15.92 0.64
N LEU A 46 -4.44 15.92 1.68
CA LEU A 46 -4.74 16.47 2.99
C LEU A 46 -4.78 18.00 2.94
N SER A 47 -5.53 18.63 3.85
CA SER A 47 -5.55 20.08 4.04
C SER A 47 -5.05 20.49 5.42
N ASP A 48 -5.06 19.58 6.36
CA ASP A 48 -4.63 19.82 7.74
C ASP A 48 -3.12 19.59 7.88
N ARG A 49 -2.43 20.60 8.40
CA ARG A 49 -0.98 20.57 8.56
C ARG A 49 -0.52 19.45 9.50
N LEU A 50 -1.20 19.26 10.62
CA LEU A 50 -0.82 18.25 11.61
C LEU A 50 -0.89 16.84 10.99
N GLN A 51 -1.96 16.56 10.24
CA GLN A 51 -2.12 15.27 9.54
C GLN A 51 -1.02 15.06 8.49
N ILE A 52 -0.61 16.12 7.78
CA ILE A 52 0.48 16.03 6.81
C ILE A 52 1.80 15.71 7.51
N GLU A 53 2.13 16.44 8.58
CA GLU A 53 3.36 16.23 9.35
C GLU A 53 3.40 14.84 10.00
N GLN A 54 2.30 14.35 10.54
CA GLN A 54 2.18 12.96 11.04
C GLN A 54 2.42 11.93 9.93
N ARG A 55 1.90 12.18 8.73
CA ARG A 55 2.13 11.31 7.57
C ARG A 55 3.60 11.31 7.15
N GLN A 56 4.25 12.46 7.09
CA GLN A 56 5.67 12.60 6.78
C GLN A 56 6.55 11.83 7.78
N GLN A 57 6.29 12.01 9.08
CA GLN A 57 7.01 11.31 10.14
C GLN A 57 6.87 9.79 10.01
N PHE A 58 5.65 9.33 9.72
CA PHE A 58 5.40 7.91 9.52
C PHE A 58 6.07 7.37 8.26
N LEU A 59 6.02 8.07 7.13
CA LEU A 59 6.70 7.68 5.88
C LEU A 59 8.22 7.65 6.07
N SER A 60 8.79 8.60 6.80
CA SER A 60 10.21 8.61 7.15
C SER A 60 10.60 7.37 7.96
N HIS A 61 9.81 7.02 8.98
CA HIS A 61 10.03 5.79 9.74
C HIS A 61 9.90 4.53 8.88
N LEU A 62 8.84 4.46 8.09
CA LEU A 62 8.57 3.33 7.21
C LEU A 62 9.71 3.12 6.19
N SER A 63 10.28 4.21 5.66
CA SER A 63 11.45 4.15 4.77
C SER A 63 12.65 3.45 5.41
N GLY A 64 12.84 3.57 6.72
CA GLY A 64 13.92 2.92 7.45
C GLY A 64 13.76 1.41 7.64
N VAL A 65 12.56 0.86 7.43
CA VAL A 65 12.26 -0.57 7.64
C VAL A 65 11.85 -1.30 6.36
N LEU A 66 11.87 -0.65 5.20
CA LEU A 66 11.44 -1.21 3.92
C LEU A 66 12.18 -2.50 3.53
N ASP A 67 13.46 -2.62 3.85
CA ASP A 67 14.27 -3.80 3.55
C ASP A 67 13.83 -5.05 4.34
N GLN A 68 13.12 -4.84 5.44
CA GLN A 68 12.56 -5.92 6.28
C GLN A 68 11.12 -6.28 5.89
N TRP A 69 10.56 -5.59 4.88
CA TRP A 69 9.19 -5.82 4.44
C TRP A 69 9.00 -7.25 3.92
N PRO A 70 7.89 -7.95 4.25
CA PRO A 70 7.70 -9.34 3.85
C PRO A 70 7.66 -9.49 2.33
N ASN A 71 8.54 -10.36 1.80
CA ASN A 71 8.63 -10.62 0.36
C ASN A 71 7.72 -11.79 -0.11
N ARG A 72 7.07 -12.47 0.83
CA ARG A 72 6.25 -13.66 0.53
C ARG A 72 4.90 -13.34 -0.07
N ILE A 73 4.37 -12.14 0.20
CA ILE A 73 3.09 -11.70 -0.33
C ILE A 73 3.33 -11.02 -1.67
N SER A 74 2.81 -11.63 -2.72
CA SER A 74 2.81 -11.11 -4.09
C SER A 74 1.39 -10.97 -4.61
N ASN A 75 1.21 -10.33 -5.76
CA ASN A 75 -0.09 -10.25 -6.43
C ASN A 75 -0.69 -11.65 -6.66
N GLY A 76 0.14 -12.62 -7.09
CA GLY A 76 -0.27 -14.01 -7.26
C GLY A 76 -0.73 -14.66 -5.95
N THR A 77 -0.05 -14.38 -4.83
CA THR A 77 -0.45 -14.87 -3.49
C THR A 77 -1.85 -14.37 -3.15
N LEU A 78 -2.11 -13.08 -3.31
CA LEU A 78 -3.40 -12.49 -2.94
C LEU A 78 -4.52 -12.95 -3.86
N HIS A 79 -4.27 -13.08 -5.16
CA HIS A 79 -5.24 -13.60 -6.10
C HIS A 79 -5.66 -15.06 -5.77
N VAL A 80 -4.74 -15.89 -5.30
CA VAL A 80 -5.07 -17.24 -4.80
C VAL A 80 -5.94 -17.17 -3.54
N VAL A 81 -5.60 -16.27 -2.61
CA VAL A 81 -6.40 -16.06 -1.40
C VAL A 81 -7.81 -15.59 -1.73
N GLU A 82 -7.97 -14.60 -2.62
CA GLU A 82 -9.28 -14.12 -3.09
C GLU A 82 -10.10 -15.25 -3.70
N LYS A 83 -9.51 -16.01 -4.64
CA LYS A 83 -10.17 -17.17 -5.23
C LYS A 83 -10.57 -18.21 -4.21
N TRP A 84 -9.72 -18.47 -3.21
CA TRP A 84 -10.04 -19.38 -2.13
C TRP A 84 -11.26 -18.91 -1.33
N LEU A 85 -11.33 -17.63 -1.00
CA LEU A 85 -12.43 -17.07 -0.22
C LEU A 85 -13.79 -17.11 -0.97
N GLU A 86 -13.77 -17.18 -2.29
CA GLU A 86 -14.96 -17.27 -3.15
C GLU A 86 -15.27 -18.72 -3.61
N TYR A 87 -14.29 -19.62 -3.52
CA TYR A 87 -14.41 -20.97 -4.07
C TYR A 87 -15.57 -21.76 -3.41
N PRO A 88 -16.50 -22.35 -4.21
CA PRO A 88 -17.59 -23.14 -3.67
C PRO A 88 -17.07 -24.52 -3.25
N LEU A 89 -16.62 -24.64 -2.00
CA LEU A 89 -16.09 -25.87 -1.44
C LEU A 89 -17.24 -26.77 -0.96
N ASP A 90 -17.20 -28.05 -1.32
CA ASP A 90 -18.12 -29.04 -0.80
C ASP A 90 -17.95 -29.22 0.72
N PRO A 91 -19.04 -29.52 1.47
CA PRO A 91 -18.98 -29.61 2.92
C PRO A 91 -17.95 -30.62 3.41
N ILE A 92 -17.04 -30.19 4.26
CA ILE A 92 -16.06 -31.05 4.95
C ILE A 92 -16.64 -31.46 6.28
N ALA A 93 -16.66 -32.77 6.56
CA ALA A 93 -17.21 -33.32 7.81
C ALA A 93 -16.50 -32.73 9.05
N GLU A 94 -17.26 -32.47 10.11
CA GLU A 94 -16.71 -31.88 11.34
C GLU A 94 -15.77 -32.83 12.08
N ASN A 95 -16.08 -34.11 12.06
CA ASN A 95 -15.25 -35.12 12.73
C ASN A 95 -14.06 -35.52 11.84
N THR A 96 -12.87 -35.03 12.20
CA THR A 96 -11.62 -35.32 11.47
C THR A 96 -11.21 -36.80 11.47
N ALA A 97 -11.73 -37.60 12.39
CA ALA A 97 -11.48 -39.04 12.47
C ALA A 97 -12.46 -39.89 11.66
N SER A 98 -13.43 -39.28 10.98
CA SER A 98 -14.43 -40.02 10.20
C SER A 98 -13.84 -40.61 8.92
N LEU A 99 -14.30 -41.80 8.53
CA LEU A 99 -13.98 -42.42 7.24
C LEU A 99 -14.29 -41.53 6.05
N SER A 100 -15.31 -40.67 6.18
CA SER A 100 -15.68 -39.67 5.13
C SER A 100 -14.54 -38.69 4.82
N ASN A 101 -13.77 -38.25 5.82
CA ASN A 101 -12.62 -37.37 5.60
C ASN A 101 -11.47 -38.09 4.90
N LEU A 102 -11.27 -39.38 5.16
CA LEU A 102 -10.27 -40.18 4.44
C LEU A 102 -10.66 -40.40 2.97
N LEU A 103 -11.98 -40.49 2.70
CA LEU A 103 -12.51 -40.63 1.36
C LEU A 103 -12.62 -39.29 0.62
N TYR A 104 -12.61 -38.15 1.32
CA TYR A 104 -12.81 -36.82 0.74
C TYR A 104 -11.88 -36.57 -0.47
N ARG A 105 -10.59 -36.88 -0.33
CA ARG A 105 -9.61 -36.75 -1.41
C ARG A 105 -10.00 -37.53 -2.66
N TRP A 106 -10.69 -38.64 -2.50
CA TRP A 106 -11.07 -39.53 -3.58
C TRP A 106 -12.38 -39.11 -4.24
N LEU A 107 -13.31 -38.64 -3.41
CA LEU A 107 -14.64 -38.20 -3.86
C LEU A 107 -14.61 -36.78 -4.43
N HIS A 108 -13.73 -35.89 -3.89
CA HIS A 108 -13.64 -34.48 -4.28
C HIS A 108 -12.17 -34.11 -4.64
N PRO A 109 -11.59 -34.67 -5.71
CA PRO A 109 -10.18 -34.46 -6.06
C PRO A 109 -9.86 -33.03 -6.44
N ALA A 110 -10.81 -32.30 -7.06
CA ALA A 110 -10.67 -30.90 -7.43
C ALA A 110 -10.59 -29.99 -6.18
N ASP A 111 -11.48 -30.18 -5.22
CA ASP A 111 -11.50 -29.46 -3.95
C ASP A 111 -10.21 -29.70 -3.16
N TYR A 112 -9.80 -30.97 -3.06
CA TYR A 112 -8.56 -31.30 -2.36
C TYR A 112 -7.32 -30.67 -3.01
N SER A 113 -7.28 -30.62 -4.34
CA SER A 113 -6.23 -29.92 -5.09
C SER A 113 -6.24 -28.42 -4.77
N MET A 114 -7.41 -27.78 -4.78
CA MET A 114 -7.58 -26.37 -4.44
C MET A 114 -7.17 -26.07 -3.00
N ILE A 115 -7.55 -26.90 -2.04
CA ILE A 115 -7.12 -26.81 -0.64
C ILE A 115 -5.59 -26.81 -0.55
N ARG A 116 -4.96 -27.82 -1.15
CA ARG A 116 -3.50 -27.99 -1.12
C ARG A 116 -2.75 -26.81 -1.74
N TYR A 117 -3.32 -26.24 -2.81
CA TYR A 117 -2.74 -25.12 -3.51
C TYR A 117 -2.88 -23.81 -2.71
N SER A 118 -4.05 -23.60 -2.08
CA SER A 118 -4.36 -22.31 -1.42
C SER A 118 -3.76 -22.15 -0.02
N LEU A 119 -3.60 -23.25 0.74
CA LEU A 119 -3.14 -23.18 2.12
C LEU A 119 -1.77 -22.48 2.31
N PRO A 120 -0.72 -22.73 1.51
CA PRO A 120 0.54 -21.98 1.62
C PRO A 120 0.37 -20.46 1.43
N HIS A 121 -0.52 -20.04 0.53
CA HIS A 121 -0.78 -18.62 0.26
C HIS A 121 -1.55 -17.94 1.41
N LEU A 122 -2.47 -18.67 2.04
CA LEU A 122 -3.16 -18.21 3.26
C LEU A 122 -2.18 -18.03 4.43
N ILE A 123 -1.25 -18.97 4.60
CA ILE A 123 -0.17 -18.87 5.59
C ILE A 123 0.71 -17.66 5.29
N ASP A 124 1.10 -17.45 4.03
CA ASP A 124 1.92 -16.30 3.62
C ASP A 124 1.23 -14.96 3.92
N LEU A 125 -0.08 -14.82 3.66
CA LEU A 125 -0.84 -13.63 4.00
C LEU A 125 -0.83 -13.39 5.52
N VAL A 126 -1.22 -14.38 6.32
CA VAL A 126 -1.34 -14.23 7.78
C VAL A 126 0.03 -13.92 8.40
N GLN A 127 1.07 -14.65 8.03
CA GLN A 127 2.43 -14.45 8.55
C GLN A 127 3.04 -13.13 8.06
N GLY A 128 2.78 -12.73 6.81
CA GLY A 128 3.24 -11.46 6.28
C GLY A 128 2.58 -10.28 6.99
N CYS A 129 1.26 -10.32 7.24
CA CYS A 129 0.58 -9.32 8.05
C CYS A 129 1.13 -9.27 9.49
N ASN A 130 1.41 -10.43 10.10
CA ASN A 130 2.02 -10.48 11.44
C ASN A 130 3.43 -9.88 11.46
N GLN A 131 4.23 -10.11 10.40
CA GLN A 131 5.55 -9.49 10.25
C GLN A 131 5.44 -7.96 10.09
N ILE A 132 4.53 -7.46 9.24
CA ILE A 132 4.28 -6.02 9.08
C ILE A 132 3.88 -5.38 10.41
N LEU A 133 2.96 -6.01 11.13
CA LEU A 133 2.55 -5.55 12.45
C LEU A 133 3.76 -5.42 13.41
N GLY A 134 4.62 -6.44 13.46
CA GLY A 134 5.83 -6.42 14.28
C GLY A 134 6.81 -5.29 13.91
N LEU A 135 6.99 -5.02 12.60
CA LEU A 135 7.84 -3.94 12.12
C LEU A 135 7.31 -2.55 12.51
N LEU A 136 6.00 -2.35 12.42
CA LEU A 136 5.36 -1.05 12.62
C LEU A 136 4.98 -0.75 14.07
N GLN A 137 4.89 -1.76 14.95
CA GLN A 137 4.63 -1.57 16.37
C GLN A 137 5.75 -0.80 17.11
N SER A 138 6.95 -0.73 16.55
CA SER A 138 8.07 0.05 17.11
C SER A 138 7.85 1.55 17.01
N PHE A 139 6.98 2.01 16.10
CA PHE A 139 6.63 3.41 15.94
C PHE A 139 5.60 3.84 16.99
N ARG A 140 6.05 4.63 17.96
CA ARG A 140 5.27 4.99 19.16
C ARG A 140 4.50 6.30 19.05
N SER A 141 4.78 7.12 18.03
CA SER A 141 4.08 8.39 17.81
C SER A 141 2.71 8.15 17.21
N GLU A 142 1.78 9.08 17.39
CA GLU A 142 0.51 9.07 16.68
C GLU A 142 0.78 9.11 15.17
N HIS A 143 0.14 8.22 14.45
CA HIS A 143 0.32 8.09 13.00
C HIS A 143 -0.98 7.66 12.30
N PRO A 144 -1.12 7.98 11.00
CA PRO A 144 -2.37 7.74 10.27
C PRO A 144 -2.84 6.29 10.23
N LEU A 145 -1.94 5.31 10.37
CA LEU A 145 -2.25 3.87 10.30
C LEU A 145 -2.45 3.20 11.67
N GLN A 146 -2.41 3.95 12.75
CA GLN A 146 -2.57 3.36 14.10
C GLN A 146 -3.88 2.60 14.28
N PRO A 147 -5.06 3.10 13.85
CA PRO A 147 -6.31 2.36 13.93
C PRO A 147 -6.27 1.05 13.16
N GLU A 148 -5.68 1.04 11.97
CA GLU A 148 -5.56 -0.12 11.08
C GLU A 148 -4.60 -1.17 11.63
N LEU A 149 -3.49 -0.75 12.24
CA LEU A 149 -2.58 -1.67 12.93
C LEU A 149 -3.23 -2.32 14.15
N LEU A 150 -4.02 -1.57 14.93
CA LEU A 150 -4.81 -2.13 16.03
C LEU A 150 -5.89 -3.11 15.54
N ARG A 151 -6.49 -2.85 14.39
CA ARG A 151 -7.43 -3.79 13.76
C ARG A 151 -6.70 -5.05 13.31
N MET A 152 -5.56 -4.93 12.64
CA MET A 152 -4.73 -6.06 12.20
C MET A 152 -4.30 -6.93 13.40
N GLU A 153 -3.84 -6.31 14.48
CA GLU A 153 -3.47 -7.00 15.72
C GLU A 153 -4.64 -7.79 16.31
N ARG A 154 -5.82 -7.16 16.36
CA ARG A 154 -7.04 -7.79 16.89
C ARG A 154 -7.45 -8.99 16.05
N VAL A 155 -7.38 -8.89 14.73
CA VAL A 155 -7.69 -9.98 13.81
C VAL A 155 -6.70 -11.12 13.95
N LEU A 156 -5.40 -10.84 13.97
CA LEU A 156 -4.35 -11.85 14.10
C LEU A 156 -4.39 -12.60 15.45
N LYS A 157 -4.94 -11.99 16.50
CA LYS A 157 -5.11 -12.62 17.83
C LYS A 157 -6.31 -13.57 17.92
N LYS A 158 -7.20 -13.61 16.93
CA LYS A 158 -8.35 -14.51 16.93
C LYS A 158 -7.91 -15.98 16.92
N SER A 159 -8.66 -16.81 17.63
CA SER A 159 -8.35 -18.23 17.83
C SER A 159 -8.20 -19.01 16.53
N GLU A 160 -9.03 -18.70 15.54
CA GLU A 160 -9.05 -19.34 14.23
C GLU A 160 -7.81 -19.08 13.38
N LEU A 161 -7.08 -17.99 13.63
CA LEU A 161 -5.85 -17.65 12.89
C LEU A 161 -4.56 -18.10 13.60
N LYS A 162 -4.60 -18.43 14.89
CA LYS A 162 -3.41 -18.80 15.67
C LYS A 162 -2.58 -19.91 15.03
N GLN A 163 -3.23 -20.92 14.48
CA GLN A 163 -2.55 -22.05 13.85
C GLN A 163 -1.83 -21.61 12.56
N LEU A 164 -2.41 -20.66 11.79
CA LEU A 164 -1.80 -20.14 10.56
C LEU A 164 -0.61 -19.22 10.88
N VAL A 165 -0.70 -18.42 11.97
CA VAL A 165 0.42 -17.57 12.42
C VAL A 165 1.66 -18.39 12.74
N SER A 166 1.50 -19.56 13.38
CA SER A 166 2.60 -20.45 13.80
C SER A 166 2.91 -21.57 12.82
N ALA A 167 2.19 -21.67 11.69
CA ALA A 167 2.35 -22.75 10.73
C ALA A 167 3.71 -22.70 10.04
N ASP A 168 4.33 -23.87 9.85
CA ASP A 168 5.49 -23.99 8.98
C ASP A 168 5.02 -24.27 7.54
N ARG A 169 5.29 -23.31 6.63
CA ARG A 169 4.96 -23.41 5.21
C ARG A 169 5.61 -24.60 4.52
N SER A 170 6.81 -25.00 4.97
CA SER A 170 7.59 -26.09 4.36
C SER A 170 7.07 -27.46 4.73
N THR A 171 6.34 -27.57 5.83
CA THR A 171 5.86 -28.85 6.35
C THR A 171 4.72 -29.38 5.48
N ARG A 172 4.90 -30.58 4.91
CA ARG A 172 3.80 -31.29 4.25
C ARG A 172 2.72 -31.61 5.27
N THR A 173 1.64 -30.84 5.22
CA THR A 173 0.48 -31.09 6.08
C THR A 173 -0.14 -32.44 5.74
N SER A 174 -0.55 -33.17 6.78
CA SER A 174 -1.32 -34.41 6.60
C SER A 174 -2.66 -34.10 5.90
N LEU A 175 -3.30 -35.13 5.34
CA LEU A 175 -4.64 -34.99 4.77
C LEU A 175 -5.61 -34.37 5.76
N LEU A 176 -5.67 -34.91 6.97
CA LEU A 176 -6.59 -34.47 8.02
C LEU A 176 -6.31 -33.02 8.45
N THR A 177 -5.05 -32.67 8.63
CA THR A 177 -4.66 -31.28 8.95
C THR A 177 -5.05 -30.31 7.83
N SER A 178 -4.86 -30.70 6.56
CA SER A 178 -5.23 -29.86 5.41
C SER A 178 -6.75 -29.64 5.36
N LEU A 179 -7.55 -30.66 5.59
CA LEU A 179 -9.01 -30.55 5.62
C LEU A 179 -9.50 -29.71 6.83
N GLN A 180 -8.88 -29.88 7.99
CA GLN A 180 -9.19 -29.08 9.17
C GLN A 180 -8.92 -27.58 8.91
N TRP A 181 -7.76 -27.25 8.35
CA TRP A 181 -7.42 -25.86 8.04
C TRP A 181 -8.30 -25.29 6.92
N ALA A 182 -8.65 -26.11 5.91
CA ALA A 182 -9.60 -25.71 4.89
C ALA A 182 -10.95 -25.32 5.50
N ARG A 183 -11.45 -26.14 6.43
CA ARG A 183 -12.70 -25.85 7.15
C ARG A 183 -12.59 -24.57 7.97
N ILE A 184 -11.52 -24.37 8.73
CA ILE A 184 -11.31 -23.17 9.53
C ILE A 184 -11.26 -21.93 8.62
N THR A 185 -10.43 -21.95 7.58
CA THR A 185 -10.21 -20.80 6.70
C THR A 185 -11.42 -20.47 5.83
N ARG A 186 -12.25 -21.47 5.52
CA ARG A 186 -13.44 -21.29 4.68
C ARG A 186 -14.66 -20.81 5.45
N TYR A 187 -14.82 -21.25 6.69
CA TYR A 187 -15.99 -20.96 7.50
C TYR A 187 -15.69 -20.04 8.67
N ALA A 188 -14.85 -20.43 9.60
CA ALA A 188 -14.61 -19.67 10.83
C ALA A 188 -13.77 -18.40 10.61
N ALA A 189 -12.72 -18.48 9.78
CA ALA A 189 -11.78 -17.40 9.57
C ALA A 189 -12.03 -16.57 8.29
N LYS A 190 -13.08 -16.86 7.52
CA LYS A 190 -13.34 -16.21 6.23
C LYS A 190 -13.35 -14.68 6.33
N GLU A 191 -14.14 -14.13 7.25
CA GLU A 191 -14.23 -12.67 7.45
C GLU A 191 -12.90 -12.08 7.94
N SER A 192 -12.20 -12.79 8.82
CA SER A 192 -10.89 -12.39 9.33
C SER A 192 -9.83 -12.34 8.22
N LEU A 193 -9.86 -13.29 7.29
CA LEU A 193 -8.97 -13.32 6.13
C LEU A 193 -9.29 -12.20 5.12
N HIS A 194 -10.57 -11.90 4.87
CA HIS A 194 -10.96 -10.75 4.06
C HIS A 194 -10.49 -9.43 4.70
N GLU A 195 -10.63 -9.30 6.02
CA GLU A 195 -10.17 -8.11 6.74
C GLU A 195 -8.64 -7.96 6.64
N LEU A 196 -7.87 -9.05 6.81
CA LEU A 196 -6.42 -9.03 6.64
C LEU A 196 -6.01 -8.68 5.21
N LEU A 197 -6.73 -9.19 4.21
CA LEU A 197 -6.48 -8.87 2.80
C LEU A 197 -6.61 -7.37 2.53
N ASN A 198 -7.71 -6.76 2.97
CA ASN A 198 -7.94 -5.32 2.81
C ASN A 198 -6.92 -4.48 3.59
N LEU A 199 -6.57 -4.88 4.80
CA LEU A 199 -5.53 -4.22 5.58
C LEU A 199 -4.16 -4.33 4.91
N TYR A 200 -3.85 -5.47 4.29
CA TYR A 200 -2.61 -5.62 3.54
C TYR A 200 -2.56 -4.70 2.32
N TYR A 201 -3.65 -4.55 1.55
CA TYR A 201 -3.70 -3.61 0.43
C TYR A 201 -3.38 -2.19 0.85
N LEU A 202 -3.95 -1.74 1.96
CA LEU A 202 -3.63 -0.43 2.52
C LEU A 202 -2.16 -0.33 2.94
N MET A 203 -1.60 -1.37 3.60
CA MET A 203 -0.17 -1.38 3.95
C MET A 203 0.74 -1.33 2.72
N ASP A 204 0.37 -2.01 1.63
CA ASP A 204 1.10 -1.99 0.36
C ASP A 204 1.08 -0.60 -0.29
N ALA A 205 -0.02 0.14 -0.19
CA ALA A 205 -0.09 1.54 -0.63
C ALA A 205 0.88 2.44 0.15
N TRP A 206 0.95 2.31 1.47
CA TRP A 206 1.89 3.06 2.30
C TRP A 206 3.33 2.65 2.06
N TYR A 207 3.59 1.36 1.88
CA TYR A 207 4.89 0.86 1.42
C TYR A 207 5.32 1.55 0.12
N SER A 208 4.41 1.67 -0.85
CA SER A 208 4.66 2.33 -2.13
C SER A 208 5.05 3.81 -1.94
N MET A 209 4.35 4.56 -1.09
CA MET A 209 4.68 5.97 -0.81
C MET A 209 6.08 6.12 -0.19
N ALA A 210 6.40 5.28 0.79
CA ALA A 210 7.71 5.28 1.43
C ALA A 210 8.82 4.87 0.45
N ARG A 211 8.57 3.85 -0.38
CA ARG A 211 9.51 3.39 -1.40
C ARG A 211 9.75 4.45 -2.48
N ALA A 212 8.68 5.13 -2.94
CA ALA A 212 8.78 6.24 -3.87
C ALA A 212 9.65 7.38 -3.31
N THR A 213 9.44 7.74 -2.04
CA THR A 213 10.24 8.76 -1.36
C THR A 213 11.72 8.39 -1.35
N GLN A 214 12.07 7.14 -1.08
CA GLN A 214 13.45 6.65 -1.05
C GLN A 214 14.07 6.57 -2.46
N GLU A 215 13.39 5.92 -3.41
CA GLU A 215 13.91 5.68 -4.76
C GLU A 215 14.09 6.97 -5.57
N LEU A 216 13.17 7.91 -5.41
CA LEU A 216 13.20 9.17 -6.11
C LEU A 216 13.89 10.29 -5.31
N LYS A 217 14.41 9.95 -4.11
CA LYS A 217 15.12 10.88 -3.21
C LYS A 217 14.30 12.15 -2.92
N LEU A 218 13.01 11.96 -2.67
CA LEU A 218 12.11 13.07 -2.38
C LEU A 218 12.43 13.67 -1.02
N THR A 219 12.29 14.99 -0.90
CA THR A 219 12.56 15.75 0.33
C THR A 219 11.26 16.23 0.95
N PHE A 220 10.96 15.87 2.18
CA PHE A 220 9.73 16.28 2.85
C PHE A 220 9.63 17.80 2.98
N PRO A 221 8.52 18.40 2.54
CA PRO A 221 8.31 19.84 2.63
C PRO A 221 8.07 20.29 4.08
N ILE A 222 8.50 21.51 4.38
CA ILE A 222 8.30 22.17 5.67
C ILE A 222 7.16 23.16 5.52
N PHE A 223 6.07 22.96 6.26
CA PHE A 223 4.94 23.88 6.32
C PHE A 223 5.20 24.99 7.32
N ARG A 224 5.03 26.24 6.91
CA ARG A 224 5.19 27.42 7.76
C ARG A 224 3.85 28.15 7.89
N GLU A 225 3.56 28.63 9.09
CA GLU A 225 2.46 29.57 9.31
C GLU A 225 2.93 30.96 8.94
N THR A 226 2.30 31.54 7.94
CA THR A 226 2.63 32.87 7.41
C THR A 226 1.36 33.63 7.12
N GLU A 227 1.37 34.96 7.37
CA GLU A 227 0.22 35.84 7.02
C GLU A 227 0.06 36.00 5.52
N THR A 228 1.10 35.77 4.74
CA THR A 228 1.11 35.91 3.27
C THR A 228 1.54 34.60 2.61
N PRO A 229 1.05 34.31 1.39
CA PRO A 229 1.48 33.13 0.64
C PRO A 229 3.00 33.08 0.52
N TYR A 230 3.55 31.89 0.79
CA TYR A 230 4.98 31.63 0.76
C TYR A 230 5.25 30.30 0.09
N PHE A 231 6.17 30.27 -0.88
CA PHE A 231 6.67 29.05 -1.49
C PHE A 231 8.17 29.22 -1.74
N GLN A 232 8.95 28.23 -1.30
CA GLN A 232 10.38 28.16 -1.59
C GLN A 232 10.75 26.72 -1.96
N ALA A 233 11.46 26.57 -3.04
CA ALA A 233 12.04 25.31 -3.45
C ALA A 233 13.49 25.54 -3.91
N ASN A 234 14.40 24.66 -3.47
CA ASN A 234 15.78 24.63 -3.91
C ASN A 234 15.97 23.39 -4.78
N GLN A 235 16.54 23.58 -5.96
CA GLN A 235 16.78 22.49 -6.93
C GLN A 235 15.50 21.70 -7.26
N LEU A 236 14.38 22.43 -7.44
CA LEU A 236 13.11 21.83 -7.84
C LEU A 236 13.24 21.18 -9.21
N THR A 237 12.96 19.89 -9.31
CA THR A 237 13.01 19.12 -10.55
C THR A 237 11.63 18.62 -10.96
N HIS A 238 11.47 18.27 -12.23
CA HIS A 238 10.26 17.61 -12.71
C HIS A 238 10.39 16.10 -12.55
N ILE A 239 9.52 15.49 -11.75
CA ILE A 239 9.61 14.08 -11.32
C ILE A 239 9.56 13.05 -12.46
N GLN A 240 9.03 13.44 -13.63
CA GLN A 240 8.90 12.55 -14.79
C GLN A 240 10.10 12.63 -15.76
N LEU A 241 11.04 13.54 -15.56
CA LEU A 241 12.22 13.65 -16.40
C LEU A 241 13.31 12.70 -15.89
N GLU A 242 14.05 12.08 -16.82
CA GLU A 242 15.18 11.21 -16.48
C GLU A 242 16.39 12.04 -16.07
N GLU A 243 16.67 13.13 -16.78
CA GLU A 243 17.76 14.07 -16.51
C GLU A 243 17.20 15.49 -16.26
N PRO A 244 16.59 15.72 -15.09
CA PRO A 244 15.96 17.00 -14.81
C PRO A 244 17.01 18.06 -14.43
N VAL A 245 16.79 19.29 -14.90
CA VAL A 245 17.52 20.47 -14.42
C VAL A 245 16.79 21.03 -13.21
N GLY A 246 17.52 21.25 -12.10
CA GLY A 246 16.97 21.84 -10.88
C GLY A 246 16.82 23.36 -10.99
N TYR A 247 15.73 23.88 -10.41
CA TYR A 247 15.46 25.30 -10.35
C TYR A 247 15.32 25.75 -8.90
N ASP A 248 15.95 26.89 -8.56
CA ASP A 248 15.72 27.57 -7.29
C ASP A 248 14.60 28.60 -7.48
N LEU A 249 13.59 28.53 -6.63
CA LEU A 249 12.41 29.37 -6.75
C LEU A 249 11.95 29.86 -5.39
N GLN A 250 11.62 31.14 -5.31
CA GLN A 250 11.03 31.75 -4.11
C GLN A 250 9.90 32.71 -4.50
N LEU A 251 8.72 32.45 -3.94
CA LEU A 251 7.54 33.34 -3.98
C LEU A 251 7.21 33.73 -2.54
N ASN A 252 7.16 35.03 -2.25
CA ASN A 252 6.92 35.59 -0.93
C ASN A 252 6.30 36.99 -1.03
N GLN A 253 6.18 37.70 0.07
CA GLN A 253 5.62 39.05 0.11
C GLN A 253 6.36 40.08 -0.79
N GLN A 254 7.68 39.90 -0.95
CA GLN A 254 8.51 40.79 -1.77
C GLN A 254 8.52 40.37 -3.25
N HIS A 255 8.46 39.07 -3.51
CA HIS A 255 8.50 38.46 -4.85
C HIS A 255 7.17 37.71 -5.10
N ARG A 256 6.12 38.45 -5.47
CA ARG A 256 4.76 37.91 -5.65
C ARG A 256 4.48 37.43 -7.07
N LEU A 257 5.33 37.79 -8.02
CA LEU A 257 5.15 37.53 -9.44
C LEU A 257 6.42 36.92 -10.01
N LEU A 258 6.26 35.83 -10.72
CA LEU A 258 7.30 35.23 -11.54
C LEU A 258 6.94 35.40 -13.02
N PHE A 259 7.78 36.10 -13.77
CA PHE A 259 7.62 36.28 -15.20
C PHE A 259 8.51 35.30 -15.96
N LEU A 260 7.90 34.32 -16.64
CA LEU A 260 8.62 33.27 -17.39
C LEU A 260 8.68 33.63 -18.87
N THR A 261 9.89 33.84 -19.39
CA THR A 261 10.14 34.08 -20.82
C THR A 261 11.10 33.02 -21.36
N GLY A 262 11.11 32.82 -22.65
CA GLY A 262 12.02 31.89 -23.32
C GLY A 262 11.41 31.30 -24.58
N ALA A 263 12.25 30.66 -25.39
CA ALA A 263 11.84 30.00 -26.62
C ALA A 263 10.81 28.87 -26.38
N ASN A 264 10.13 28.44 -27.42
CA ASN A 264 9.31 27.22 -27.34
C ASN A 264 10.22 26.04 -26.98
N MET A 265 9.69 25.11 -26.18
CA MET A 265 10.43 23.96 -25.62
C MET A 265 11.52 24.30 -24.59
N ALA A 266 11.66 25.55 -24.15
CA ALA A 266 12.65 25.94 -23.12
C ALA A 266 12.27 25.52 -21.68
N GLY A 267 11.28 24.64 -21.48
CA GLY A 267 10.91 24.13 -20.16
C GLY A 267 9.95 24.98 -19.33
N LYS A 268 9.37 26.07 -19.89
CA LYS A 268 8.43 26.96 -19.16
C LYS A 268 7.24 26.22 -18.54
N SER A 269 6.56 25.40 -19.34
CA SER A 269 5.42 24.60 -18.88
C SER A 269 5.86 23.49 -17.90
N THR A 270 7.06 22.96 -18.08
CA THR A 270 7.67 21.98 -17.19
C THR A 270 7.89 22.55 -15.80
N LEU A 271 8.43 23.78 -15.69
CA LEU A 271 8.61 24.45 -14.40
C LEU A 271 7.27 24.69 -13.68
N ILE A 272 6.27 25.19 -14.40
CA ILE A 272 4.92 25.42 -13.81
C ILE A 272 4.34 24.10 -13.28
N LYS A 273 4.44 23.03 -14.08
CA LYS A 273 3.98 21.69 -13.67
C LYS A 273 4.77 21.17 -12.46
N SER A 274 6.10 21.38 -12.42
CA SER A 274 6.93 20.97 -11.28
C SER A 274 6.47 21.63 -9.97
N ILE A 275 6.16 22.92 -10.01
CA ILE A 275 5.62 23.66 -8.85
C ILE A 275 4.29 23.04 -8.41
N GLY A 276 3.35 22.84 -9.35
CA GLY A 276 2.05 22.27 -9.05
C GLY A 276 2.13 20.85 -8.50
N ILE A 277 3.00 19.99 -9.06
CA ILE A 277 3.25 18.63 -8.59
C ILE A 277 3.87 18.66 -7.19
N ALA A 278 4.86 19.51 -6.94
CA ALA A 278 5.48 19.63 -5.62
C ALA A 278 4.45 20.02 -4.54
N VAL A 279 3.60 20.99 -4.83
CA VAL A 279 2.51 21.38 -3.92
C VAL A 279 1.52 20.21 -3.72
N TYR A 280 1.16 19.51 -4.79
CA TYR A 280 0.26 18.36 -4.71
C TYR A 280 0.85 17.24 -3.82
N LEU A 281 2.11 16.88 -4.05
CA LEU A 281 2.81 15.85 -3.27
C LEU A 281 2.98 16.27 -1.80
N ALA A 282 3.26 17.55 -1.54
CA ALA A 282 3.30 18.08 -0.19
C ALA A 282 2.01 17.81 0.59
N HIS A 283 0.85 18.00 -0.06
CA HIS A 283 -0.46 17.72 0.51
C HIS A 283 -0.78 16.20 0.61
N LEU A 284 -0.01 15.36 -0.06
CA LEU A 284 -0.01 13.91 0.18
C LEU A 284 0.93 13.48 1.31
N GLY A 285 1.67 14.42 1.92
CA GLY A 285 2.70 14.13 2.91
C GLY A 285 3.96 13.49 2.27
N MET A 286 4.14 13.67 0.96
CA MET A 286 5.32 13.24 0.21
C MET A 286 6.19 14.46 -0.12
N GLY A 287 7.43 14.25 -0.55
CA GLY A 287 8.37 15.30 -0.93
C GLY A 287 8.35 15.66 -2.39
#